data_ac15f2317af9819f49c95b2bb611beca
#
_entry.id   ac15f2317af9819f49c95b2bb611beca
#
_cell.length_a   1.000
_cell.length_b   1.000
_cell.length_c   1.000
_cell.angle_alpha   90.00
_cell.angle_beta   90.00
_cell.angle_gamma   90.00
#
_symmetry.space_group_name_H-M   'P 1'
#
loop_
_entity.id
_entity.type
_entity.pdbx_description
1 polymer ?
#
loop_
_entity_poly.entity_id
_entity_poly.type
_entity_poly.pdbx_seq_one_letter_code
_entity_poly.pdbx_strand_id
1 'polypeptide(L)'
;MMEEEDKIVQKTSRIRLIKDKMAGSMMLTFTLVSVLLVVLIGIGLVLKSLPILHDKSLWELLSGAKWKPMRGDFGFLPFIMGTLWVTAIAILWTLPVSLFTAIFLTENSKSWVKRVVFPALDILAGLPSVVYGVWGILVVVPWISDRLAPHFVEYSTGYSTLAAGIVLGIMILPLLISLFVELFSSVPKEYREASLSLGATRWQTTKYVLLKKTFPGIVASVTLAISRAMGETIAVLMVCGNIVQLPDSLFDGCYPLPALIANNYGEMLSLPLYESALMFAALILISLPA
;
A
#
# COMPACT_ATOMS: atom_id res chain seq x y z
N MET A 1 -16.88 -28.74 -54.28
CA MET A 1 -15.63 -28.14 -53.75
C MET A 1 -15.90 -26.81 -53.05
N MET A 2 -16.45 -25.76 -53.71
CA MET A 2 -16.82 -24.47 -53.08
C MET A 2 -17.86 -24.59 -51.94
N GLU A 3 -18.86 -25.44 -52.08
CA GLU A 3 -19.90 -25.64 -51.05
C GLU A 3 -19.43 -26.35 -49.80
N GLU A 4 -18.37 -27.14 -49.91
CA GLU A 4 -17.73 -27.86 -48.79
C GLU A 4 -16.76 -26.95 -48.01
N GLU A 5 -16.07 -26.04 -48.70
CA GLU A 5 -15.25 -24.97 -48.08
C GLU A 5 -16.09 -23.98 -47.27
N ASP A 6 -17.23 -23.54 -47.83
CA ASP A 6 -18.15 -22.66 -47.13
C ASP A 6 -18.73 -23.27 -45.85
N LYS A 7 -19.05 -24.56 -45.84
CA LYS A 7 -19.53 -25.28 -44.65
C LYS A 7 -18.44 -25.41 -43.59
N ILE A 8 -17.17 -25.59 -43.97
CA ILE A 8 -16.03 -25.66 -43.05
C ILE A 8 -15.77 -24.26 -42.41
N VAL A 9 -15.81 -23.20 -43.21
CA VAL A 9 -15.64 -21.81 -42.74
C VAL A 9 -16.75 -21.42 -41.76
N GLN A 10 -18.02 -21.73 -42.06
CA GLN A 10 -19.15 -21.45 -41.18
C GLN A 10 -19.09 -22.25 -39.87
N LYS A 11 -18.69 -23.54 -39.95
CA LYS A 11 -18.53 -24.39 -38.74
C LYS A 11 -17.40 -23.89 -37.84
N THR A 12 -16.29 -23.45 -38.42
CA THR A 12 -15.14 -22.90 -37.69
C THR A 12 -15.50 -21.54 -37.04
N SER A 13 -16.27 -20.71 -37.73
CA SER A 13 -16.78 -19.44 -37.21
C SER A 13 -17.73 -19.65 -36.02
N ARG A 14 -18.67 -20.59 -36.10
CA ARG A 14 -19.60 -20.95 -35.02
C ARG A 14 -18.86 -21.47 -33.77
N ILE A 15 -17.86 -22.32 -33.94
CA ILE A 15 -17.05 -22.84 -32.82
C ILE A 15 -16.28 -21.72 -32.15
N ARG A 16 -15.74 -20.76 -32.91
CA ARG A 16 -15.06 -19.58 -32.34
C ARG A 16 -16.02 -18.72 -31.55
N LEU A 17 -17.21 -18.41 -32.07
CA LEU A 17 -18.24 -17.65 -31.37
C LEU A 17 -18.71 -18.32 -30.07
N ILE A 18 -18.85 -19.64 -30.05
CA ILE A 18 -19.21 -20.38 -28.84
C ILE A 18 -18.07 -20.30 -27.80
N LYS A 19 -16.82 -20.50 -28.24
CA LYS A 19 -15.65 -20.39 -27.35
C LYS A 19 -15.52 -18.96 -26.77
N ASP A 20 -15.73 -17.93 -27.58
CA ASP A 20 -15.71 -16.53 -27.13
C ASP A 20 -16.80 -16.26 -26.09
N LYS A 21 -18.04 -16.73 -26.36
CA LYS A 21 -19.15 -16.58 -25.42
C LYS A 21 -18.90 -17.34 -24.11
N MET A 22 -18.35 -18.55 -24.19
CA MET A 22 -17.97 -19.32 -23.01
C MET A 22 -16.85 -18.63 -22.23
N ALA A 23 -15.80 -18.16 -22.91
CA ALA A 23 -14.70 -17.42 -22.28
C ALA A 23 -15.21 -16.13 -21.60
N GLY A 24 -16.06 -15.36 -22.28
CA GLY A 24 -16.68 -14.15 -21.70
C GLY A 24 -17.55 -14.46 -20.48
N SER A 25 -18.36 -15.54 -20.55
CA SER A 25 -19.17 -15.97 -19.40
C SER A 25 -18.29 -16.43 -18.22
N MET A 26 -17.22 -17.18 -18.47
CA MET A 26 -16.27 -17.58 -17.43
C MET A 26 -15.60 -16.38 -16.79
N MET A 27 -15.11 -15.40 -17.58
CA MET A 27 -14.50 -14.18 -17.07
C MET A 27 -15.48 -13.39 -16.18
N LEU A 28 -16.74 -13.23 -16.63
CA LEU A 28 -17.78 -12.58 -15.84
C LEU A 28 -18.04 -13.33 -14.52
N THR A 29 -18.13 -14.66 -14.57
CA THR A 29 -18.35 -15.46 -13.35
C THR A 29 -17.21 -15.30 -12.35
N PHE A 30 -15.95 -15.37 -12.79
CA PHE A 30 -14.81 -15.16 -11.90
C PHE A 30 -14.79 -13.72 -11.31
N THR A 31 -15.12 -12.72 -12.12
CA THR A 31 -15.24 -11.34 -11.63
C THR A 31 -16.33 -11.22 -10.58
N LEU A 32 -17.51 -11.78 -10.82
CA LEU A 32 -18.61 -11.76 -9.85
C LEU A 32 -18.26 -12.50 -8.56
N VAL A 33 -17.60 -13.67 -8.66
CA VAL A 33 -17.13 -14.42 -7.49
C VAL A 33 -16.11 -13.60 -6.69
N SER A 34 -15.16 -12.94 -7.34
CA SER A 34 -14.17 -12.09 -6.66
C SER A 34 -14.83 -10.93 -5.92
N VAL A 35 -15.77 -10.23 -6.55
CA VAL A 35 -16.52 -9.14 -5.90
C VAL A 35 -17.35 -9.67 -4.74
N LEU A 36 -18.04 -10.80 -4.94
CA LEU A 36 -18.86 -11.43 -3.89
C LEU A 36 -18.01 -11.81 -2.66
N LEU A 37 -16.81 -12.35 -2.86
CA LEU A 37 -15.89 -12.68 -1.76
C LEU A 37 -15.53 -11.44 -0.93
N VAL A 38 -15.20 -10.32 -1.57
CA VAL A 38 -14.89 -9.07 -0.85
C VAL A 38 -16.09 -8.60 -0.03
N VAL A 39 -17.30 -8.63 -0.62
CA VAL A 39 -18.53 -8.25 0.08
C VAL A 39 -18.80 -9.19 1.27
N LEU A 40 -18.66 -10.51 1.09
CA LEU A 40 -18.85 -11.49 2.16
C LEU A 40 -17.85 -11.30 3.31
N ILE A 41 -16.57 -11.00 3.01
CA ILE A 41 -15.58 -10.67 4.04
C ILE A 41 -16.02 -9.42 4.80
N GLY A 42 -16.44 -8.36 4.13
CA GLY A 42 -16.94 -7.15 4.77
C GLY A 42 -18.13 -7.41 5.67
N ILE A 43 -19.14 -8.15 5.19
CA ILE A 43 -20.30 -8.55 5.99
C ILE A 43 -19.88 -9.39 7.21
N GLY A 44 -18.97 -10.36 7.01
CA GLY A 44 -18.47 -11.21 8.10
C GLY A 44 -17.75 -10.39 9.19
N LEU A 45 -16.94 -9.40 8.80
CA LEU A 45 -16.28 -8.49 9.74
C LEU A 45 -17.29 -7.64 10.51
N VAL A 46 -18.31 -7.10 9.82
CA VAL A 46 -19.40 -6.34 10.49
C VAL A 46 -20.13 -7.21 11.50
N LEU A 47 -20.58 -8.40 11.10
CA LEU A 47 -21.33 -9.30 12.00
C LEU A 47 -20.51 -9.70 13.23
N LYS A 48 -19.22 -9.99 13.04
CA LYS A 48 -18.33 -10.35 14.16
C LYS A 48 -17.94 -9.14 15.04
N SER A 49 -18.06 -7.92 14.54
CA SER A 49 -17.84 -6.70 15.31
C SER A 49 -19.07 -6.23 16.12
N LEU A 50 -20.26 -6.79 15.86
CA LEU A 50 -21.48 -6.38 16.55
C LEU A 50 -21.39 -6.47 18.09
N PRO A 51 -20.80 -7.51 18.71
CA PRO A 51 -20.76 -7.61 20.17
C PRO A 51 -20.09 -6.40 20.83
N ILE A 52 -18.94 -5.93 20.31
CA ILE A 52 -18.25 -4.77 20.88
C ILE A 52 -19.01 -3.45 20.64
N LEU A 53 -19.73 -3.35 19.51
CA LEU A 53 -20.53 -2.19 19.15
C LEU A 53 -21.82 -2.08 19.98
N HIS A 54 -22.29 -3.19 20.54
CA HIS A 54 -23.40 -3.19 21.50
C HIS A 54 -22.95 -2.76 22.90
N ASP A 55 -21.73 -3.12 23.29
CA ASP A 55 -21.20 -2.81 24.63
C ASP A 55 -20.68 -1.38 24.73
N LYS A 56 -20.11 -0.83 23.64
CA LYS A 56 -19.42 0.46 23.63
C LYS A 56 -19.84 1.34 22.46
N SER A 57 -19.89 2.65 22.70
CA SER A 57 -20.14 3.63 21.64
C SER A 57 -18.99 3.66 20.62
N LEU A 58 -19.33 3.84 19.33
CA LEU A 58 -18.36 4.04 18.26
C LEU A 58 -17.34 5.15 18.58
N TRP A 59 -17.81 6.25 19.16
CA TRP A 59 -16.95 7.36 19.53
C TRP A 59 -15.96 6.98 20.63
N GLU A 60 -16.40 6.24 21.65
CA GLU A 60 -15.53 5.73 22.72
C GLU A 60 -14.43 4.81 22.17
N LEU A 61 -14.80 3.91 21.26
CA LEU A 61 -13.85 3.01 20.61
C LEU A 61 -12.82 3.77 19.76
N LEU A 62 -13.25 4.71 18.93
CA LEU A 62 -12.37 5.42 18.01
C LEU A 62 -11.48 6.46 18.70
N SER A 63 -12.01 7.17 19.72
CA SER A 63 -11.28 8.21 20.44
C SER A 63 -10.59 7.74 21.73
N GLY A 64 -10.89 6.54 22.18
CA GLY A 64 -10.27 5.95 23.37
C GLY A 64 -8.78 5.70 23.19
N ALA A 65 -7.96 6.16 24.17
CA ALA A 65 -6.51 5.94 24.16
C ALA A 65 -6.07 4.75 25.02
N LYS A 66 -6.99 4.14 25.79
CA LYS A 66 -6.66 3.04 26.71
C LYS A 66 -6.96 1.69 26.06
N TRP A 67 -5.97 0.81 26.08
CA TRP A 67 -6.10 -0.57 25.62
C TRP A 67 -5.78 -1.53 26.75
N LYS A 68 -6.82 -2.03 27.43
CA LYS A 68 -6.73 -3.02 28.50
C LYS A 68 -7.83 -4.06 28.33
N PRO A 69 -7.70 -5.01 27.40
CA PRO A 69 -8.73 -5.97 27.02
C PRO A 69 -9.27 -6.79 28.19
N MET A 70 -8.39 -7.16 29.13
CA MET A 70 -8.77 -7.91 30.34
C MET A 70 -9.69 -7.12 31.32
N ARG A 71 -9.75 -5.80 31.15
CA ARG A 71 -10.65 -4.91 31.92
C ARG A 71 -11.82 -4.40 31.07
N GLY A 72 -11.90 -4.85 29.82
CA GLY A 72 -12.93 -4.39 28.89
C GLY A 72 -12.68 -3.00 28.28
N ASP A 73 -11.47 -2.43 28.41
CA ASP A 73 -11.13 -1.15 27.80
C ASP A 73 -10.52 -1.37 26.40
N PHE A 74 -11.25 -0.93 25.38
CA PHE A 74 -10.86 -1.07 23.97
C PHE A 74 -10.83 0.30 23.29
N GLY A 75 -9.68 0.99 23.34
CA GLY A 75 -9.48 2.27 22.64
C GLY A 75 -8.58 2.08 21.42
N PHE A 76 -9.04 2.47 20.23
CA PHE A 76 -8.32 2.26 18.97
C PHE A 76 -7.49 3.47 18.55
N LEU A 77 -7.60 4.62 19.21
CA LEU A 77 -6.90 5.84 18.82
C LEU A 77 -5.38 5.66 18.66
N PRO A 78 -4.63 5.02 19.59
CA PRO A 78 -3.18 4.84 19.42
C PRO A 78 -2.82 4.03 18.18
N PHE A 79 -3.61 3.01 17.86
CA PHE A 79 -3.38 2.13 16.70
C PHE A 79 -3.71 2.83 15.37
N ILE A 80 -4.78 3.61 15.34
CA ILE A 80 -5.15 4.42 14.17
C ILE A 80 -4.06 5.46 13.91
N MET A 81 -3.67 6.21 14.94
CA MET A 81 -2.62 7.23 14.84
C MET A 81 -1.27 6.62 14.45
N GLY A 82 -0.91 5.46 15.03
CA GLY A 82 0.30 4.73 14.64
C GLY A 82 0.30 4.37 13.15
N THR A 83 -0.83 3.84 12.64
CA THR A 83 -0.96 3.52 11.21
C THR A 83 -0.82 4.76 10.33
N LEU A 84 -1.51 5.85 10.69
CA LEU A 84 -1.47 7.09 9.94
C LEU A 84 -0.08 7.74 9.94
N TRP A 85 0.59 7.81 11.09
CA TRP A 85 1.94 8.38 11.19
C TRP A 85 2.97 7.59 10.41
N VAL A 86 3.00 6.26 10.55
CA VAL A 86 3.94 5.41 9.80
C VAL A 86 3.72 5.55 8.29
N THR A 87 2.46 5.53 7.84
CA THR A 87 2.12 5.72 6.43
C THR A 87 2.49 7.12 5.94
N ALA A 88 2.18 8.16 6.71
CA ALA A 88 2.50 9.53 6.34
C ALA A 88 4.02 9.74 6.19
N ILE A 89 4.81 9.25 7.14
CA ILE A 89 6.28 9.32 7.06
C ILE A 89 6.78 8.57 5.82
N ALA A 90 6.29 7.34 5.58
CA ALA A 90 6.69 6.55 4.42
C ALA A 90 6.43 7.31 3.11
N ILE A 91 5.22 7.83 2.91
CA ILE A 91 4.82 8.51 1.68
C ILE A 91 5.55 9.86 1.52
N LEU A 92 5.73 10.61 2.60
CA LEU A 92 6.32 11.96 2.58
C LEU A 92 7.70 11.99 1.90
N TRP A 93 8.55 11.01 2.18
CA TRP A 93 9.88 10.96 1.56
C TRP A 93 9.92 10.10 0.29
N THR A 94 9.11 9.04 0.22
CA THR A 94 9.11 8.13 -0.95
C THR A 94 8.50 8.78 -2.18
N LEU A 95 7.45 9.60 -2.01
CA LEU A 95 6.78 10.26 -3.11
C LEU A 95 7.71 11.17 -3.93
N PRO A 96 8.46 12.13 -3.35
CA PRO A 96 9.37 12.95 -4.14
C PRO A 96 10.50 12.12 -4.76
N VAL A 97 11.07 11.16 -4.02
CA VAL A 97 12.15 10.31 -4.54
C VAL A 97 11.67 9.49 -5.74
N SER A 98 10.52 8.83 -5.63
CA SER A 98 9.97 8.03 -6.73
C SER A 98 9.57 8.87 -7.94
N LEU A 99 8.99 10.06 -7.71
CA LEU A 99 8.59 10.96 -8.79
C LEU A 99 9.81 11.46 -9.60
N PHE A 100 10.84 11.95 -8.92
CA PHE A 100 12.06 12.42 -9.60
C PHE A 100 12.82 11.27 -10.27
N THR A 101 12.87 10.10 -9.66
CA THR A 101 13.48 8.91 -10.25
C THR A 101 12.73 8.49 -11.53
N ALA A 102 11.42 8.47 -11.50
CA ALA A 102 10.61 8.11 -12.67
C ALA A 102 10.76 9.14 -13.80
N ILE A 103 10.77 10.45 -13.49
CA ILE A 103 11.05 11.50 -14.48
C ILE A 103 12.45 11.31 -15.09
N PHE A 104 13.46 11.07 -14.26
CA PHE A 104 14.81 10.83 -14.76
C PHE A 104 14.87 9.60 -15.67
N LEU A 105 14.25 8.50 -15.27
CA LEU A 105 14.23 7.26 -16.05
C LEU A 105 13.50 7.43 -17.38
N THR A 106 12.41 8.18 -17.44
CA THR A 106 11.61 8.34 -18.66
C THR A 106 12.19 9.37 -19.61
N GLU A 107 12.62 10.53 -19.11
CA GLU A 107 12.96 11.67 -19.94
C GLU A 107 14.47 11.81 -20.21
N ASN A 108 15.34 11.44 -19.25
CA ASN A 108 16.76 11.77 -19.31
C ASN A 108 17.70 10.55 -19.35
N SER A 109 17.22 9.35 -18.99
CA SER A 109 18.12 8.20 -18.83
C SER A 109 18.52 7.56 -20.15
N LYS A 110 19.76 7.10 -20.21
CA LYS A 110 20.28 6.27 -21.32
C LYS A 110 19.70 4.85 -21.20
N SER A 111 19.65 4.12 -22.34
CA SER A 111 19.10 2.76 -22.39
C SER A 111 19.79 1.76 -21.45
N TRP A 112 21.10 1.93 -21.20
CA TRP A 112 21.82 1.05 -20.28
C TRP A 112 21.37 1.22 -18.82
N VAL A 113 21.06 2.48 -18.39
CA VAL A 113 20.54 2.75 -17.03
C VAL A 113 19.21 2.04 -16.82
N LYS A 114 18.29 2.15 -17.79
CA LYS A 114 17.00 1.44 -17.74
C LYS A 114 17.19 -0.07 -17.64
N ARG A 115 18.13 -0.63 -18.40
CA ARG A 115 18.42 -2.07 -18.41
C ARG A 115 18.92 -2.61 -17.06
N VAL A 116 19.54 -1.76 -16.24
CA VAL A 116 19.99 -2.14 -14.88
C VAL A 116 18.94 -1.83 -13.83
N VAL A 117 18.29 -0.67 -13.91
CA VAL A 117 17.38 -0.19 -12.88
C VAL A 117 16.06 -0.98 -12.85
N PHE A 118 15.46 -1.31 -14.00
CA PHE A 118 14.21 -2.04 -14.02
C PHE A 118 14.31 -3.44 -13.38
N PRO A 119 15.28 -4.29 -13.73
CA PRO A 119 15.43 -5.56 -13.03
C PRO A 119 15.70 -5.41 -11.52
N ALA A 120 16.43 -4.37 -11.11
CA ALA A 120 16.66 -4.10 -9.69
C ALA A 120 15.36 -3.71 -8.97
N LEU A 121 14.50 -2.88 -9.58
CA LEU A 121 13.19 -2.55 -9.05
C LEU A 121 12.28 -3.79 -8.96
N ASP A 122 12.31 -4.65 -9.98
CA ASP A 122 11.52 -5.90 -10.00
C ASP A 122 11.96 -6.86 -8.89
N ILE A 123 13.28 -7.00 -8.66
CA ILE A 123 13.83 -7.80 -7.56
C ILE A 123 13.35 -7.22 -6.22
N LEU A 124 13.51 -5.90 -6.01
CA LEU A 124 13.08 -5.25 -4.77
C LEU A 124 11.56 -5.39 -4.57
N ALA A 125 10.75 -5.20 -5.60
CA ALA A 125 9.29 -5.37 -5.50
C ALA A 125 8.88 -6.82 -5.18
N GLY A 126 9.69 -7.81 -5.56
CA GLY A 126 9.46 -9.23 -5.31
C GLY A 126 9.95 -9.74 -3.94
N LEU A 127 10.68 -8.96 -3.17
CA LEU A 127 11.16 -9.37 -1.86
C LEU A 127 10.00 -9.52 -0.85
N PRO A 128 9.95 -10.61 -0.06
CA PRO A 128 9.01 -10.75 1.05
C PRO A 128 9.17 -9.62 2.08
N SER A 129 8.06 -9.14 2.64
CA SER A 129 8.08 -8.04 3.64
C SER A 129 8.90 -8.35 4.89
N VAL A 130 8.99 -9.63 5.27
CA VAL A 130 9.85 -10.09 6.37
C VAL A 130 11.32 -9.71 6.14
N VAL A 131 11.82 -9.79 4.90
CA VAL A 131 13.21 -9.44 4.58
C VAL A 131 13.47 -7.96 4.85
N TYR A 132 12.53 -7.09 4.47
CA TYR A 132 12.60 -5.67 4.79
C TYR A 132 12.55 -5.42 6.30
N GLY A 133 11.72 -6.16 7.05
CA GLY A 133 11.64 -6.09 8.51
C GLY A 133 12.96 -6.48 9.17
N VAL A 134 13.55 -7.63 8.79
CA VAL A 134 14.86 -8.08 9.30
C VAL A 134 15.97 -7.07 8.97
N TRP A 135 16.02 -6.59 7.73
CA TRP A 135 16.96 -5.54 7.35
C TRP A 135 16.74 -4.26 8.17
N GLY A 136 15.49 -3.90 8.43
CA GLY A 136 15.13 -2.77 9.29
C GLY A 136 15.69 -2.91 10.71
N ILE A 137 15.56 -4.09 11.34
CA ILE A 137 16.13 -4.38 12.67
C ILE A 137 17.64 -4.28 12.65
N LEU A 138 18.30 -4.84 11.64
CA LEU A 138 19.77 -4.94 11.59
C LEU A 138 20.45 -3.61 11.20
N VAL A 139 19.78 -2.75 10.43
CA VAL A 139 20.40 -1.56 9.85
C VAL A 139 19.69 -0.28 10.29
N VAL A 140 18.37 -0.18 10.12
CA VAL A 140 17.63 1.07 10.37
C VAL A 140 17.51 1.36 11.85
N VAL A 141 17.14 0.36 12.65
CA VAL A 141 16.95 0.51 14.10
C VAL A 141 18.27 0.94 14.79
N PRO A 142 19.42 0.27 14.59
CA PRO A 142 20.69 0.72 15.17
C PRO A 142 21.14 2.08 14.64
N TRP A 143 20.92 2.35 13.34
CA TRP A 143 21.28 3.66 12.77
C TRP A 143 20.49 4.80 13.42
N ILE A 144 19.21 4.58 13.72
CA ILE A 144 18.38 5.57 14.42
C ILE A 144 18.84 5.70 15.86
N SER A 145 19.01 4.60 16.61
CA SER A 145 19.39 4.61 18.02
C SER A 145 20.74 5.27 18.25
N ASP A 146 21.75 4.91 17.44
CA ASP A 146 23.14 5.29 17.71
C ASP A 146 23.56 6.61 17.04
N ARG A 147 22.93 6.95 15.90
CA ARG A 147 23.35 8.09 15.10
C ARG A 147 22.33 9.23 15.08
N LEU A 148 21.04 8.94 14.95
CA LEU A 148 20.03 9.97 14.74
C LEU A 148 19.40 10.44 16.05
N ALA A 149 18.90 9.51 16.86
CA ALA A 149 18.17 9.80 18.09
C ALA A 149 18.97 10.65 19.12
N PRO A 150 20.28 10.45 19.35
CA PRO A 150 21.04 11.23 20.33
C PRO A 150 21.08 12.73 20.07
N HIS A 151 20.74 13.18 18.84
CA HIS A 151 20.69 14.60 18.51
C HIS A 151 19.35 15.26 18.85
N PHE A 152 18.30 14.47 19.12
CA PHE A 152 16.93 14.94 19.26
C PHE A 152 16.26 14.53 20.57
N VAL A 153 16.66 13.35 21.13
CA VAL A 153 16.07 12.76 22.33
C VAL A 153 17.17 12.19 23.22
N GLU A 154 16.94 12.19 24.54
CA GLU A 154 17.91 11.67 25.50
C GLU A 154 18.09 10.15 25.39
N TYR A 155 17.02 9.42 25.06
CA TYR A 155 17.04 7.98 24.94
C TYR A 155 16.07 7.49 23.85
N SER A 156 16.52 6.56 23.02
CA SER A 156 15.69 5.83 22.08
C SER A 156 16.25 4.43 21.85
N THR A 157 15.38 3.44 21.81
CA THR A 157 15.75 2.07 21.44
C THR A 157 15.98 1.91 19.94
N GLY A 158 15.66 2.93 19.14
CA GLY A 158 15.64 2.86 17.67
C GLY A 158 14.38 2.24 17.08
N TYR A 159 13.67 1.40 17.85
CA TYR A 159 12.33 0.92 17.45
C TYR A 159 11.32 2.06 17.58
N SER A 160 10.89 2.59 16.45
CA SER A 160 10.16 3.86 16.45
C SER A 160 9.23 3.99 15.25
N THR A 161 8.33 4.97 15.35
CA THR A 161 7.46 5.38 14.23
C THR A 161 8.28 5.77 13.00
N LEU A 162 9.44 6.42 13.22
CA LEU A 162 10.37 6.80 12.15
C LEU A 162 11.01 5.57 11.48
N ALA A 163 11.47 4.58 12.26
CA ALA A 163 12.04 3.34 11.73
C ALA A 163 11.02 2.62 10.85
N ALA A 164 9.80 2.49 11.34
CA ALA A 164 8.70 1.89 10.60
C ALA A 164 8.40 2.64 9.30
N GLY A 165 8.35 3.98 9.34
CA GLY A 165 8.12 4.81 8.15
C GLY A 165 9.23 4.73 7.11
N ILE A 166 10.51 4.62 7.53
CA ILE A 166 11.64 4.45 6.62
C ILE A 166 11.58 3.07 5.93
N VAL A 167 11.42 2.00 6.70
CA VAL A 167 11.36 0.63 6.17
C VAL A 167 10.18 0.46 5.22
N LEU A 168 9.00 0.93 5.61
CA LEU A 168 7.79 0.91 4.79
C LEU A 168 7.98 1.70 3.49
N GLY A 169 8.59 2.88 3.57
CA GLY A 169 8.87 3.71 2.42
C GLY A 169 9.81 3.03 1.41
N ILE A 170 10.90 2.39 1.88
CA ILE A 170 11.83 1.63 1.01
C ILE A 170 11.08 0.51 0.29
N MET A 171 10.16 -0.17 0.98
CA MET A 171 9.36 -1.25 0.39
C MET A 171 8.37 -0.74 -0.68
N ILE A 172 7.81 0.46 -0.51
CA ILE A 172 6.84 1.04 -1.45
C ILE A 172 7.54 1.73 -2.63
N LEU A 173 8.78 2.17 -2.46
CA LEU A 173 9.53 2.94 -3.45
C LEU A 173 9.58 2.27 -4.84
N PRO A 174 9.89 0.96 -4.99
CA PRO A 174 9.89 0.31 -6.29
C PRO A 174 8.52 0.33 -6.98
N LEU A 175 7.45 0.13 -6.21
CA LEU A 175 6.08 0.17 -6.71
C LEU A 175 5.74 1.55 -7.29
N LEU A 176 6.00 2.63 -6.54
CA LEU A 176 5.72 3.99 -6.98
C LEU A 176 6.56 4.38 -8.20
N ILE A 177 7.84 4.00 -8.24
CA ILE A 177 8.70 4.26 -9.40
C ILE A 177 8.12 3.58 -10.64
N SER A 178 7.75 2.30 -10.56
CA SER A 178 7.21 1.54 -11.68
C SER A 178 5.89 2.13 -12.19
N LEU A 179 4.96 2.48 -11.29
CA LEU A 179 3.69 3.12 -11.64
C LEU A 179 3.90 4.48 -12.33
N PHE A 180 4.81 5.31 -11.82
CA PHE A 180 5.08 6.61 -12.42
C PHE A 180 5.80 6.48 -13.76
N VAL A 181 6.72 5.53 -13.91
CA VAL A 181 7.39 5.27 -15.19
C VAL A 181 6.38 4.82 -16.26
N GLU A 182 5.48 3.90 -15.91
CA GLU A 182 4.41 3.46 -16.80
C GLU A 182 3.50 4.63 -17.20
N LEU A 183 3.08 5.43 -16.22
CA LEU A 183 2.24 6.61 -16.41
C LEU A 183 2.90 7.64 -17.33
N PHE A 184 4.18 7.97 -17.12
CA PHE A 184 4.89 8.92 -17.97
C PHE A 184 5.16 8.36 -19.37
N SER A 185 5.38 7.06 -19.48
CA SER A 185 5.60 6.39 -20.76
C SER A 185 4.32 6.28 -21.60
N SER A 186 3.14 6.29 -20.97
CA SER A 186 1.85 6.25 -21.67
C SER A 186 1.50 7.55 -22.40
N VAL A 187 2.17 8.67 -22.09
CA VAL A 187 1.94 9.94 -22.76
C VAL A 187 2.56 9.90 -24.16
N PRO A 188 1.75 10.13 -25.25
CA PRO A 188 2.25 10.14 -26.62
C PRO A 188 3.42 11.10 -26.84
N LYS A 189 4.37 10.69 -27.69
CA LYS A 189 5.60 11.50 -27.98
C LYS A 189 5.28 12.84 -28.61
N GLU A 190 4.20 12.92 -29.35
CA GLU A 190 3.73 14.12 -30.06
C GLU A 190 3.55 15.32 -29.12
N TYR A 191 3.10 15.08 -27.88
CA TYR A 191 2.98 16.16 -26.89
C TYR A 191 4.35 16.76 -26.52
N ARG A 192 5.39 15.90 -26.42
CA ARG A 192 6.74 16.35 -26.12
C ARG A 192 7.34 17.10 -27.30
N GLU A 193 7.19 16.55 -28.50
CA GLU A 193 7.69 17.13 -29.75
C GLU A 193 7.05 18.49 -30.05
N ALA A 194 5.73 18.60 -29.88
CA ALA A 194 5.02 19.87 -30.03
C ALA A 194 5.48 20.94 -29.03
N SER A 195 5.75 20.56 -27.77
CA SER A 195 6.27 21.51 -26.78
C SER A 195 7.68 21.98 -27.12
N LEU A 196 8.56 21.07 -27.53
CA LEU A 196 9.92 21.38 -27.91
C LEU A 196 10.00 22.24 -29.18
N SER A 197 9.13 22.00 -30.16
CA SER A 197 9.07 22.81 -31.40
C SER A 197 8.64 24.25 -31.15
N LEU A 198 7.91 24.52 -30.06
CA LEU A 198 7.57 25.87 -29.59
C LEU A 198 8.71 26.54 -28.80
N GLY A 199 9.90 25.91 -28.73
CA GLY A 199 11.07 26.46 -28.04
C GLY A 199 11.13 26.17 -26.53
N ALA A 200 10.24 25.32 -25.98
CA ALA A 200 10.29 24.94 -24.58
C ALA A 200 11.53 24.07 -24.28
N THR A 201 12.13 24.25 -23.10
CA THR A 201 13.18 23.36 -22.62
C THR A 201 12.62 22.00 -22.21
N ARG A 202 13.45 20.96 -22.11
CA ARG A 202 13.03 19.63 -21.63
C ARG A 202 12.37 19.70 -20.25
N TRP A 203 12.90 20.50 -19.33
CA TRP A 203 12.32 20.69 -18.01
C TRP A 203 10.95 21.38 -18.06
N GLN A 204 10.80 22.39 -18.90
CA GLN A 204 9.50 23.04 -19.11
C GLN A 204 8.48 22.08 -19.69
N THR A 205 8.85 21.26 -20.67
CA THR A 205 8.02 20.20 -21.23
C THR A 205 7.59 19.20 -20.14
N THR A 206 8.53 18.73 -19.33
CA THR A 206 8.20 17.82 -18.21
C THR A 206 7.24 18.48 -17.21
N LYS A 207 7.55 19.71 -16.77
CA LYS A 207 6.77 20.38 -15.73
C LYS A 207 5.37 20.79 -16.20
N TYR A 208 5.25 21.38 -17.39
CA TYR A 208 3.98 22.00 -17.84
C TYR A 208 3.15 21.09 -18.73
N VAL A 209 3.75 20.12 -19.40
CA VAL A 209 3.04 19.20 -20.29
C VAL A 209 2.89 17.82 -19.63
N LEU A 210 4.01 17.16 -19.32
CA LEU A 210 3.99 15.79 -18.84
C LEU A 210 3.30 15.66 -17.48
N LEU A 211 3.79 16.35 -16.44
CA LEU A 211 3.23 16.30 -15.10
C LEU A 211 1.77 16.76 -15.06
N LYS A 212 1.43 17.82 -15.82
CA LYS A 212 0.07 18.32 -15.87
C LYS A 212 -0.90 17.31 -16.52
N LYS A 213 -0.46 16.65 -17.60
CA LYS A 213 -1.26 15.63 -18.29
C LYS A 213 -1.45 14.37 -17.46
N THR A 214 -0.43 13.98 -16.71
CA THR A 214 -0.43 12.74 -15.90
C THR A 214 -0.89 12.95 -14.45
N PHE A 215 -1.21 14.18 -14.04
CA PHE A 215 -1.56 14.50 -12.65
C PHE A 215 -2.67 13.60 -12.07
N PRO A 216 -3.80 13.33 -12.77
CA PRO A 216 -4.83 12.43 -12.24
C PRO A 216 -4.29 11.00 -11.99
N GLY A 217 -3.41 10.51 -12.87
CA GLY A 217 -2.77 9.21 -12.71
C GLY A 217 -1.75 9.20 -11.56
N ILE A 218 -1.04 10.30 -11.33
CA ILE A 218 -0.14 10.45 -10.17
C ILE A 218 -0.95 10.33 -8.87
N VAL A 219 -2.08 11.04 -8.76
CA VAL A 219 -2.97 10.95 -7.59
C VAL A 219 -3.46 9.52 -7.39
N ALA A 220 -3.93 8.86 -8.45
CA ALA A 220 -4.38 7.47 -8.37
C ALA A 220 -3.26 6.51 -7.91
N SER A 221 -2.04 6.67 -8.44
CA SER A 221 -0.87 5.87 -8.03
C SER A 221 -0.50 6.07 -6.57
N VAL A 222 -0.55 7.33 -6.09
CA VAL A 222 -0.29 7.66 -4.67
C VAL A 222 -1.37 7.06 -3.77
N THR A 223 -2.65 7.15 -4.14
CA THR A 223 -3.75 6.54 -3.39
C THR A 223 -3.57 5.02 -3.28
N LEU A 224 -3.19 4.35 -4.38
CA LEU A 224 -2.90 2.93 -4.38
C LEU A 224 -1.71 2.60 -3.45
N ALA A 225 -0.66 3.40 -3.47
CA ALA A 225 0.51 3.22 -2.60
C ALA A 225 0.15 3.42 -1.11
N ILE A 226 -0.68 4.41 -0.78
CA ILE A 226 -1.20 4.63 0.58
C ILE A 226 -2.01 3.42 1.05
N SER A 227 -2.94 2.94 0.22
CA SER A 227 -3.76 1.76 0.55
C SER A 227 -2.90 0.53 0.84
N ARG A 228 -1.86 0.31 0.03
CA ARG A 228 -0.89 -0.78 0.26
C ARG A 228 -0.07 -0.56 1.53
N ALA A 229 0.39 0.66 1.78
CA ALA A 229 1.16 1.04 2.96
C ALA A 229 0.40 0.78 4.25
N MET A 230 -0.87 1.19 4.30
CA MET A 230 -1.73 1.02 5.47
C MET A 230 -2.01 -0.45 5.81
N GLY A 231 -1.96 -1.34 4.81
CA GLY A 231 -2.14 -2.78 4.99
C GLY A 231 -0.87 -3.55 5.36
N GLU A 232 0.32 -2.90 5.36
CA GLU A 232 1.57 -3.60 5.64
C GLU A 232 1.66 -4.00 7.12
N THR A 233 1.90 -5.27 7.34
CA THR A 233 1.85 -5.86 8.67
C THR A 233 3.23 -6.19 9.20
N ILE A 234 3.95 -7.12 8.53
CA ILE A 234 5.11 -7.80 9.10
C ILE A 234 6.33 -6.87 9.15
N ALA A 235 6.64 -6.18 8.06
CA ALA A 235 7.80 -5.28 8.02
C ALA A 235 7.69 -4.19 9.09
N VAL A 236 6.50 -3.59 9.23
CA VAL A 236 6.23 -2.54 10.22
C VAL A 236 6.25 -3.08 11.64
N LEU A 237 5.58 -4.21 11.91
CA LEU A 237 5.51 -4.87 13.21
C LEU A 237 6.91 -5.14 13.78
N MET A 238 7.88 -5.50 12.94
CA MET A 238 9.24 -5.83 13.36
C MET A 238 10.04 -4.61 13.83
N VAL A 239 9.69 -3.39 13.43
CA VAL A 239 10.51 -2.18 13.67
C VAL A 239 9.79 -1.05 14.40
N CYS A 240 8.46 -1.13 14.59
CA CYS A 240 7.66 -0.05 15.19
C CYS A 240 7.67 -0.01 16.72
N GLY A 241 8.20 -1.05 17.39
CA GLY A 241 8.29 -1.13 18.84
C GLY A 241 7.07 -1.72 19.56
N ASN A 242 5.90 -1.77 18.91
CA ASN A 242 4.65 -2.38 19.42
C ASN A 242 4.20 -1.87 20.80
N ILE A 243 4.38 -0.57 21.06
CA ILE A 243 4.01 0.05 22.33
C ILE A 243 2.64 0.74 22.15
N VAL A 244 1.69 0.41 23.05
CA VAL A 244 0.34 1.00 23.04
C VAL A 244 0.41 2.39 23.67
N GLN A 245 0.74 3.38 22.86
CA GLN A 245 0.74 4.79 23.24
C GLN A 245 0.49 5.67 22.02
N LEU A 246 0.05 6.91 22.25
CA LEU A 246 0.09 7.92 21.20
C LEU A 246 1.55 8.36 21.04
N PRO A 247 2.13 8.29 19.83
CA PRO A 247 3.50 8.75 19.63
C PRO A 247 3.56 10.29 19.72
N ASP A 248 4.24 10.82 20.71
CA ASP A 248 4.48 12.26 20.89
C ASP A 248 5.69 12.72 20.06
N SER A 249 6.61 11.80 19.77
CA SER A 249 7.81 12.00 18.95
C SER A 249 7.91 10.96 17.83
N LEU A 250 8.62 11.34 16.76
CA LEU A 250 8.98 10.40 15.68
C LEU A 250 9.86 9.23 16.16
N PHE A 251 10.56 9.43 17.28
CA PHE A 251 11.44 8.44 17.90
C PHE A 251 10.73 7.51 18.89
N ASP A 252 9.46 7.76 19.16
CA ASP A 252 8.64 6.91 20.00
C ASP A 252 8.16 5.68 19.25
N GLY A 253 8.07 4.56 19.99
CA GLY A 253 7.42 3.36 19.49
C GLY A 253 5.92 3.60 19.28
N CYS A 254 5.35 2.93 18.30
CA CYS A 254 3.93 2.92 18.02
C CYS A 254 3.40 1.50 17.82
N TYR A 255 2.09 1.36 17.74
CA TYR A 255 1.47 0.06 17.47
C TYR A 255 0.38 0.21 16.40
N PRO A 256 0.71 0.04 15.11
CA PRO A 256 -0.26 0.14 14.01
C PRO A 256 -1.34 -0.94 14.05
N LEU A 257 -2.52 -0.65 13.47
CA LEU A 257 -3.66 -1.56 13.39
C LEU A 257 -3.33 -2.94 12.79
N PRO A 258 -2.60 -3.06 11.66
CA PRO A 258 -2.23 -4.38 11.12
C PRO A 258 -1.37 -5.18 12.10
N ALA A 259 -0.45 -4.53 12.80
CA ALA A 259 0.40 -5.16 13.79
C ALA A 259 -0.40 -5.64 15.02
N LEU A 260 -1.39 -4.86 15.48
CA LEU A 260 -2.32 -5.26 16.53
C LEU A 260 -3.06 -6.55 16.15
N ILE A 261 -3.63 -6.61 14.95
CA ILE A 261 -4.36 -7.77 14.47
C ILE A 261 -3.43 -8.99 14.39
N ALA A 262 -2.26 -8.84 13.77
CA ALA A 262 -1.32 -9.94 13.57
C ALA A 262 -0.79 -10.54 14.88
N ASN A 263 -0.47 -9.71 15.87
CA ASN A 263 0.06 -10.18 17.15
C ASN A 263 -0.98 -10.88 18.02
N ASN A 264 -2.26 -10.52 17.90
CA ASN A 264 -3.25 -10.95 18.87
C ASN A 264 -4.28 -11.94 18.30
N TYR A 265 -4.40 -12.07 16.97
CA TYR A 265 -5.43 -12.89 16.34
C TYR A 265 -5.36 -14.37 16.76
N GLY A 266 -4.17 -14.94 16.88
CA GLY A 266 -4.00 -16.37 17.22
C GLY A 266 -4.22 -16.70 18.69
N GLU A 267 -3.92 -15.78 19.60
CA GLU A 267 -3.87 -16.07 21.05
C GLU A 267 -5.17 -15.69 21.78
N MET A 268 -5.87 -14.67 21.32
CA MET A 268 -6.96 -14.03 22.04
C MET A 268 -8.37 -14.36 21.51
N LEU A 269 -8.49 -15.29 20.55
CA LEU A 269 -9.79 -15.72 20.00
C LEU A 269 -10.69 -16.43 21.02
N SER A 270 -10.13 -16.88 22.15
CA SER A 270 -10.90 -17.50 23.23
C SER A 270 -11.77 -16.53 24.03
N LEU A 271 -11.55 -15.22 23.90
CA LEU A 271 -12.32 -14.17 24.56
C LEU A 271 -13.26 -13.49 23.54
N PRO A 272 -14.59 -13.73 23.59
CA PRO A 272 -15.51 -13.26 22.53
C PRO A 272 -15.49 -11.75 22.30
N LEU A 273 -15.36 -10.95 23.36
CA LEU A 273 -15.29 -9.49 23.25
C LEU A 273 -13.96 -9.02 22.63
N TYR A 274 -12.87 -9.75 22.89
CA TYR A 274 -11.58 -9.44 22.30
C TYR A 274 -11.51 -9.82 20.81
N GLU A 275 -12.08 -10.99 20.43
CA GLU A 275 -12.27 -11.35 19.03
C GLU A 275 -13.05 -10.27 18.28
N SER A 276 -14.17 -9.83 18.86
CA SER A 276 -15.01 -8.78 18.29
C SER A 276 -14.23 -7.46 18.11
N ALA A 277 -13.37 -7.09 19.08
CA ALA A 277 -12.52 -5.92 18.99
C ALA A 277 -11.50 -6.03 17.85
N LEU A 278 -10.86 -7.19 17.64
CA LEU A 278 -9.93 -7.41 16.52
C LEU A 278 -10.64 -7.37 15.16
N MET A 279 -11.86 -7.91 15.07
CA MET A 279 -12.66 -7.81 13.83
C MET A 279 -13.07 -6.37 13.54
N PHE A 280 -13.36 -5.58 14.59
CA PHE A 280 -13.61 -4.15 14.45
C PHE A 280 -12.34 -3.38 14.03
N ALA A 281 -11.16 -3.74 14.56
CA ALA A 281 -9.88 -3.19 14.08
C ALA A 281 -9.65 -3.45 12.58
N ALA A 282 -10.00 -4.65 12.09
CA ALA A 282 -9.92 -4.99 10.68
C ALA A 282 -10.93 -4.17 9.85
N LEU A 283 -12.13 -3.90 10.36
CA LEU A 283 -13.10 -3.00 9.72
C LEU A 283 -12.57 -1.56 9.61
N ILE A 284 -11.98 -1.03 10.68
CA ILE A 284 -11.33 0.30 10.65
C ILE A 284 -10.23 0.29 9.59
N LEU A 285 -9.37 -0.73 9.56
CA LEU A 285 -8.26 -0.82 8.61
C LEU A 285 -8.73 -0.81 7.15
N ILE A 286 -9.82 -1.49 6.82
CA ILE A 286 -10.39 -1.49 5.46
C ILE A 286 -11.01 -0.14 5.11
N SER A 287 -11.60 0.57 6.08
CA SER A 287 -12.27 1.85 5.86
C SER A 287 -11.32 3.05 5.78
N LEU A 288 -10.11 2.97 6.35
CA LEU A 288 -9.15 4.08 6.36
C LEU A 288 -8.65 4.50 4.97
N PRO A 289 -8.34 3.59 4.03
CA PRO A 289 -7.87 3.95 2.68
C PRO A 289 -9.00 4.17 1.67
N ALA A 290 -10.27 3.93 2.02
CA ALA A 290 -11.43 4.09 1.14
C ALA A 290 -11.90 5.54 1.08
#